data_8d85440df5008ac29831e26dabfbc93b
#
_entry.id   8d85440df5008ac29831e26dabfbc93b
#
_cell.length_a   1.000
_cell.length_b   1.000
_cell.length_c   1.000
_cell.angle_alpha   90.00
_cell.angle_beta   90.00
_cell.angle_gamma   90.00
#
_symmetry.space_group_name_H-M   'P 1'
#
loop_
_entity.id
_entity.type
_entity.pdbx_description
1 polymer ?
#
loop_
_entity_poly.entity_id
_entity_poly.type
_entity_poly.pdbx_seq_one_letter_code
_entity_poly.pdbx_strand_id
1 'polypeptide(L)'
;MIKIDHVTYRYDEEHTALKDISLEINKGEMLAIVGHNGSGKSTLAKHLNALLLPTEGRVEVDGMDTAVEANTLNIRKKVGMVFQNPDNQIVTTIVEEDVAFGPENLGVPPEEIRRRVNEALKAVGMEAYARSAPHMLSGGQKQRIAIAGMLAMEPEVLVLDEATAMLDPQGRREVLDIVGRLNRERGMTVVMITQYMEEALSADRVIVMADGRLIAQGTPREVFSRGRELRANGLDLPPIAMLRDKLIDGGMNIPADVITAEELAEAICPLK
;
A
#
# COMPACT_ATOMS: atom_id res chain seq x y z
N MET A 1 5.41 12.89 7.66
CA MET A 1 6.59 12.19 7.14
C MET A 1 6.93 11.01 8.05
N ILE A 2 7.26 9.84 7.50
CA ILE A 2 7.69 8.68 8.28
C ILE A 2 9.18 8.46 8.02
N LYS A 3 9.94 8.26 9.10
CA LYS A 3 11.37 7.99 9.03
C LYS A 3 11.67 6.64 9.69
N ILE A 4 12.38 5.79 8.96
CA ILE A 4 12.84 4.47 9.39
C ILE A 4 14.35 4.53 9.36
N ASP A 5 15.00 4.28 10.49
CA ASP A 5 16.43 4.47 10.66
C ASP A 5 17.08 3.20 11.22
N HIS A 6 17.85 2.51 10.39
CA HIS A 6 18.58 1.28 10.71
C HIS A 6 17.75 0.20 11.40
N VAL A 7 16.50 -0.01 10.94
CA VAL A 7 15.56 -0.93 11.57
C VAL A 7 15.91 -2.38 11.27
N THR A 8 16.10 -3.14 12.34
CA THR A 8 16.15 -4.61 12.34
C THR A 8 14.99 -5.14 13.18
N TYR A 9 14.32 -6.18 12.68
CA TYR A 9 13.24 -6.82 13.42
C TYR A 9 13.35 -8.34 13.37
N ARG A 10 13.30 -8.97 14.55
CA ARG A 10 13.30 -10.42 14.74
C ARG A 10 12.00 -10.86 15.38
N TYR A 11 11.33 -11.84 14.79
CA TYR A 11 10.18 -12.51 15.41
C TYR A 11 10.63 -13.40 16.57
N ASP A 12 11.78 -14.07 16.38
CA ASP A 12 12.46 -14.94 17.32
C ASP A 12 13.97 -14.94 17.05
N GLU A 13 14.75 -15.77 17.76
CA GLU A 13 16.21 -15.83 17.62
C GLU A 13 16.67 -16.30 16.22
N GLU A 14 15.82 -17.08 15.51
CA GLU A 14 16.16 -17.68 14.21
C GLU A 14 15.62 -16.85 13.03
N HIS A 15 14.51 -16.09 13.22
CA HIS A 15 13.78 -15.43 12.14
C HIS A 15 13.93 -13.91 12.17
N THR A 16 14.92 -13.38 11.44
CA THR A 16 15.08 -11.95 11.20
C THR A 16 14.30 -11.55 9.95
N ALA A 17 13.21 -10.80 10.15
CA ALA A 17 12.31 -10.37 9.07
C ALA A 17 12.73 -9.05 8.41
N LEU A 18 13.38 -8.14 9.16
CA LEU A 18 13.94 -6.90 8.63
C LEU A 18 15.41 -6.81 9.05
N LYS A 19 16.28 -6.37 8.12
CA LYS A 19 17.73 -6.37 8.29
C LYS A 19 18.27 -5.02 7.87
N ASP A 20 18.46 -4.12 8.83
CA ASP A 20 19.09 -2.80 8.63
C ASP A 20 18.36 -1.96 7.57
N ILE A 21 17.06 -1.75 7.76
CA ILE A 21 16.21 -0.97 6.86
C ILE A 21 16.31 0.51 7.21
N SER A 22 16.69 1.34 6.23
CA SER A 22 16.62 2.80 6.31
C SER A 22 15.82 3.35 5.15
N LEU A 23 14.77 4.15 5.46
CA LEU A 23 13.81 4.65 4.49
C LEU A 23 13.11 5.89 5.03
N GLU A 24 12.86 6.87 4.17
CA GLU A 24 11.98 8.01 4.45
C GLU A 24 10.77 7.97 3.52
N ILE A 25 9.57 8.25 4.05
CA ILE A 25 8.33 8.37 3.30
C ILE A 25 7.87 9.81 3.41
N ASN A 26 7.71 10.47 2.27
CA ASN A 26 7.37 11.89 2.21
C ASN A 26 5.85 12.11 2.32
N LYS A 27 5.46 13.29 2.77
CA LYS A 27 4.04 13.67 2.83
C LYS A 27 3.47 13.80 1.40
N GLY A 28 2.29 13.22 1.18
CA GLY A 28 1.61 13.21 -0.11
C GLY A 28 2.20 12.24 -1.13
N GLU A 29 3.24 11.50 -0.79
CA GLU A 29 3.88 10.51 -1.66
C GLU A 29 2.99 9.27 -1.82
N MET A 30 2.92 8.73 -3.03
CA MET A 30 2.42 7.39 -3.29
C MET A 30 3.61 6.43 -3.46
N LEU A 31 3.89 5.66 -2.41
CA LEU A 31 4.99 4.70 -2.35
C LEU A 31 4.49 3.28 -2.56
N ALA A 32 5.09 2.53 -3.48
CA ALA A 32 4.87 1.10 -3.62
C ALA A 32 6.05 0.32 -3.03
N ILE A 33 5.76 -0.68 -2.19
CA ILE A 33 6.74 -1.63 -1.64
C ILE A 33 6.45 -2.99 -2.26
N VAL A 34 7.36 -3.47 -3.10
CA VAL A 34 7.21 -4.74 -3.81
C VAL A 34 8.28 -5.75 -3.39
N GLY A 35 8.01 -7.02 -3.60
CA GLY A 35 8.93 -8.10 -3.25
C GLY A 35 8.21 -9.45 -3.21
N HIS A 36 8.96 -10.55 -3.21
CA HIS A 36 8.40 -11.89 -3.08
C HIS A 36 7.75 -12.12 -1.70
N ASN A 37 6.95 -13.19 -1.56
CA ASN A 37 6.37 -13.56 -0.28
C ASN A 37 7.48 -13.89 0.72
N GLY A 38 7.35 -13.39 1.95
CA GLY A 38 8.37 -13.54 3.00
C GLY A 38 9.53 -12.53 2.92
N SER A 39 9.53 -11.57 1.98
CA SER A 39 10.60 -10.56 1.90
C SER A 39 10.59 -9.50 3.01
N GLY A 40 9.60 -9.51 3.91
CA GLY A 40 9.50 -8.57 5.04
C GLY A 40 8.55 -7.39 4.84
N LYS A 41 7.85 -7.26 3.71
CA LYS A 41 6.97 -6.12 3.37
C LYS A 41 5.89 -5.83 4.42
N SER A 42 5.08 -6.84 4.77
CA SER A 42 4.02 -6.69 5.77
C SER A 42 4.57 -6.44 7.18
N THR A 43 5.77 -6.96 7.46
CA THR A 43 6.48 -6.65 8.72
C THR A 43 6.87 -5.18 8.73
N LEU A 44 7.45 -4.66 7.65
CA LEU A 44 7.77 -3.23 7.53
C LEU A 44 6.52 -2.36 7.64
N ALA A 45 5.42 -2.72 6.96
CA ALA A 45 4.14 -2.02 7.06
C ALA A 45 3.64 -1.86 8.51
N LYS A 46 3.74 -2.93 9.30
CA LYS A 46 3.29 -2.92 10.71
C LYS A 46 4.14 -2.04 11.62
N HIS A 47 5.36 -1.70 11.23
CA HIS A 47 6.18 -0.74 11.97
C HIS A 47 5.73 0.71 11.73
N LEU A 48 5.11 1.00 10.57
CA LEU A 48 4.68 2.37 10.21
C LEU A 48 3.57 2.90 11.14
N ASN A 49 2.76 2.03 11.74
CA ASN A 49 1.68 2.41 12.64
C ASN A 49 1.85 1.86 14.08
N ALA A 50 3.08 1.51 14.46
CA ALA A 50 3.41 0.97 15.77
C ALA A 50 2.60 -0.30 16.15
N LEU A 51 2.24 -1.17 15.19
CA LEU A 51 1.75 -2.53 15.46
C LEU A 51 2.89 -3.47 15.83
N LEU A 52 4.06 -3.26 15.24
CA LEU A 52 5.31 -3.88 15.64
C LEU A 52 6.31 -2.80 16.01
N LEU A 53 7.18 -3.10 16.97
CA LEU A 53 8.26 -2.21 17.38
C LEU A 53 9.59 -2.81 16.92
N PRO A 54 10.57 -2.00 16.48
CA PRO A 54 11.84 -2.50 16.01
C PRO A 54 12.63 -3.18 17.14
N THR A 55 13.37 -4.25 16.81
CA THR A 55 14.33 -4.89 17.72
C THR A 55 15.59 -4.01 17.87
N GLU A 56 16.01 -3.38 16.76
CA GLU A 56 17.12 -2.43 16.67
C GLU A 56 16.74 -1.30 15.72
N GLY A 57 17.30 -0.14 15.89
CA GLY A 57 16.99 1.05 15.09
C GLY A 57 15.76 1.78 15.60
N ARG A 58 15.17 2.64 14.76
CA ARG A 58 14.10 3.54 15.16
C ARG A 58 13.10 3.79 14.03
N VAL A 59 11.82 3.95 14.40
CA VAL A 59 10.77 4.42 13.48
C VAL A 59 10.10 5.64 14.08
N GLU A 60 10.01 6.70 13.29
CA GLU A 60 9.35 7.95 13.68
C GLU A 60 8.22 8.29 12.69
N VAL A 61 7.09 8.75 13.23
CA VAL A 61 5.96 9.29 12.48
C VAL A 61 5.75 10.74 12.91
N ASP A 62 6.02 11.70 12.03
CA ASP A 62 5.99 13.14 12.35
C ASP A 62 6.78 13.49 13.62
N GLY A 63 7.97 12.92 13.80
CA GLY A 63 8.83 13.12 14.97
C GLY A 63 8.38 12.35 16.22
N MET A 64 7.29 11.59 16.15
CA MET A 64 6.86 10.70 17.25
C MET A 64 7.51 9.33 17.08
N ASP A 65 8.33 8.94 18.05
CA ASP A 65 8.95 7.61 18.11
C ASP A 65 7.89 6.54 18.39
N THR A 66 7.87 5.47 17.58
CA THR A 66 6.94 4.34 17.72
C THR A 66 7.22 3.51 18.98
N ALA A 67 8.45 3.51 19.49
CA ALA A 67 8.84 2.80 20.72
C ALA A 67 8.32 3.46 21.99
N VAL A 68 7.87 4.72 21.93
CA VAL A 68 7.28 5.45 23.07
C VAL A 68 5.79 5.16 23.13
N GLU A 69 5.35 4.39 24.12
CA GLU A 69 3.96 3.94 24.29
C GLU A 69 2.94 5.10 24.28
N ALA A 70 3.27 6.24 24.88
CA ALA A 70 2.42 7.43 24.89
C ALA A 70 2.12 7.99 23.48
N ASN A 71 2.95 7.68 22.47
CA ASN A 71 2.76 8.11 21.09
C ASN A 71 1.84 7.18 20.30
N THR A 72 1.65 5.94 20.74
CA THR A 72 1.00 4.87 19.95
C THR A 72 -0.37 5.29 19.43
N LEU A 73 -1.22 5.85 20.29
CA LEU A 73 -2.57 6.28 19.88
C LEU A 73 -2.51 7.39 18.82
N ASN A 74 -1.63 8.37 18.99
CA ASN A 74 -1.48 9.48 18.08
C ASN A 74 -0.91 9.02 16.73
N ILE A 75 0.03 8.07 16.72
CA ILE A 75 0.56 7.44 15.51
C ILE A 75 -0.55 6.69 14.79
N ARG A 76 -1.34 5.86 15.48
CA ARG A 76 -2.44 5.09 14.86
C ARG A 76 -3.59 5.96 14.36
N LYS A 77 -3.79 7.15 14.90
CA LYS A 77 -4.71 8.16 14.36
C LYS A 77 -4.22 8.70 13.01
N LYS A 78 -2.90 8.88 12.87
CA LYS A 78 -2.29 9.42 11.64
C LYS A 78 -2.08 8.39 10.56
N VAL A 79 -1.77 7.16 10.92
CA VAL A 79 -1.42 6.06 10.00
C VAL A 79 -2.49 4.99 10.06
N GLY A 80 -3.46 5.07 9.15
CA GLY A 80 -4.47 4.04 8.95
C GLY A 80 -3.89 2.86 8.18
N MET A 81 -4.27 1.63 8.56
CA MET A 81 -3.78 0.42 7.91
C MET A 81 -4.94 -0.46 7.47
N VAL A 82 -4.94 -0.88 6.21
CA VAL A 82 -5.88 -1.81 5.61
C VAL A 82 -5.16 -3.11 5.31
N PHE A 83 -5.71 -4.22 5.79
CA PHE A 83 -5.11 -5.54 5.67
C PHE A 83 -5.61 -6.31 4.44
N GLN A 84 -4.91 -7.38 4.09
CA GLN A 84 -5.19 -8.25 2.96
C GLN A 84 -6.61 -8.84 2.98
N ASN A 85 -7.06 -9.31 4.14
CA ASN A 85 -8.38 -9.92 4.29
C ASN A 85 -9.35 -8.95 5.00
N PRO A 86 -10.35 -8.39 4.31
CA PRO A 86 -11.32 -7.48 4.90
C PRO A 86 -12.19 -8.14 5.98
N ASP A 87 -12.45 -9.45 5.92
CA ASP A 87 -13.26 -10.15 6.92
C ASP A 87 -12.60 -10.15 8.31
N ASN A 88 -11.28 -10.00 8.39
CA ASN A 88 -10.56 -9.87 9.66
C ASN A 88 -10.59 -8.44 10.22
N GLN A 89 -11.10 -7.48 9.45
CA GLN A 89 -11.10 -6.06 9.80
C GLN A 89 -12.50 -5.54 10.10
N ILE A 90 -13.53 -6.09 9.43
CA ILE A 90 -14.93 -5.75 9.65
C ILE A 90 -15.40 -6.42 10.94
N VAL A 91 -15.92 -5.63 11.88
CA VAL A 91 -16.27 -6.08 13.25
C VAL A 91 -17.76 -5.97 13.56
N THR A 92 -18.54 -5.21 12.78
CA THR A 92 -19.96 -5.02 13.05
C THR A 92 -20.86 -5.73 12.01
N THR A 93 -22.16 -5.74 12.28
CA THR A 93 -23.16 -6.38 11.41
C THR A 93 -23.81 -5.43 10.41
N ILE A 94 -23.52 -4.13 10.49
CA ILE A 94 -24.03 -3.07 9.61
C ILE A 94 -22.86 -2.22 9.14
N VAL A 95 -22.82 -1.92 7.84
CA VAL A 95 -21.72 -1.20 7.19
C VAL A 95 -21.46 0.18 7.82
N GLU A 96 -22.52 1.01 8.02
CA GLU A 96 -22.34 2.35 8.60
C GLU A 96 -21.81 2.31 10.05
N GLU A 97 -22.18 1.29 10.81
CA GLU A 97 -21.67 1.06 12.17
C GLU A 97 -20.20 0.64 12.15
N ASP A 98 -19.82 -0.17 11.15
CA ASP A 98 -18.43 -0.59 11.00
C ASP A 98 -17.51 0.58 10.65
N VAL A 99 -17.96 1.44 9.74
CA VAL A 99 -17.22 2.67 9.37
C VAL A 99 -17.18 3.67 10.54
N ALA A 100 -18.19 3.71 11.40
CA ALA A 100 -18.25 4.55 12.59
C ALA A 100 -17.35 4.06 13.72
N PHE A 101 -17.02 2.77 13.76
CA PHE A 101 -16.32 2.11 14.89
C PHE A 101 -15.00 2.79 15.24
N GLY A 102 -14.18 3.17 14.25
CA GLY A 102 -12.92 3.87 14.46
C GLY A 102 -13.10 5.25 15.13
N PRO A 103 -13.88 6.16 14.53
CA PRO A 103 -14.20 7.47 15.12
C PRO A 103 -14.84 7.40 16.51
N GLU A 104 -15.73 6.43 16.75
CA GLU A 104 -16.34 6.22 18.09
C GLU A 104 -15.29 5.91 19.14
N ASN A 105 -14.37 5.00 18.86
CA ASN A 105 -13.26 4.65 19.75
C ASN A 105 -12.28 5.82 19.98
N LEU A 106 -12.25 6.79 19.06
CA LEU A 106 -11.46 8.02 19.21
C LEU A 106 -12.21 9.10 20.00
N GLY A 107 -13.45 8.88 20.41
CA GLY A 107 -14.27 9.84 21.16
C GLY A 107 -14.73 11.02 20.31
N VAL A 108 -14.89 10.85 19.00
CA VAL A 108 -15.40 11.87 18.09
C VAL A 108 -16.89 12.12 18.40
N PRO A 109 -17.37 13.39 18.41
CA PRO A 109 -18.78 13.68 18.67
C PRO A 109 -19.72 13.03 17.64
N PRO A 110 -20.94 12.59 18.04
CA PRO A 110 -21.86 11.82 17.17
C PRO A 110 -22.23 12.50 15.84
N GLU A 111 -22.41 13.82 15.84
CA GLU A 111 -22.72 14.57 14.63
C GLU A 111 -21.55 14.55 13.63
N GLU A 112 -20.33 14.65 14.14
CA GLU A 112 -19.11 14.60 13.36
C GLU A 112 -18.84 13.18 12.84
N ILE A 113 -19.13 12.13 13.65
CA ILE A 113 -19.05 10.74 13.21
C ILE A 113 -19.95 10.53 11.99
N ARG A 114 -21.22 10.99 12.07
CA ARG A 114 -22.16 10.86 10.94
C ARG A 114 -21.64 11.52 9.67
N ARG A 115 -21.06 12.74 9.78
CA ARG A 115 -20.46 13.43 8.65
C ARG A 115 -19.33 12.61 8.04
N ARG A 116 -18.38 12.14 8.89
CA ARG A 116 -17.20 11.36 8.45
C ARG A 116 -17.58 10.04 7.80
N VAL A 117 -18.55 9.31 8.37
CA VAL A 117 -19.07 8.05 7.81
C VAL A 117 -19.66 8.28 6.41
N ASN A 118 -20.49 9.29 6.24
CA ASN A 118 -21.08 9.62 4.94
C ASN A 118 -20.01 9.99 3.90
N GLU A 119 -19.05 10.84 4.29
CA GLU A 119 -17.97 11.24 3.40
C GLU A 119 -17.02 10.08 3.04
N ALA A 120 -16.74 9.19 4.00
CA ALA A 120 -15.92 8.01 3.78
C ALA A 120 -16.62 7.02 2.84
N LEU A 121 -17.89 6.70 3.07
CA LEU A 121 -18.68 5.84 2.18
C LEU A 121 -18.79 6.42 0.77
N LYS A 122 -18.99 7.72 0.65
CA LYS A 122 -19.00 8.43 -0.64
C LYS A 122 -17.65 8.34 -1.35
N ALA A 123 -16.55 8.51 -0.63
CA ALA A 123 -15.21 8.44 -1.21
C ALA A 123 -14.91 7.09 -1.87
N VAL A 124 -15.50 6.00 -1.35
CA VAL A 124 -15.33 4.63 -1.86
C VAL A 124 -16.52 4.13 -2.70
N GLY A 125 -17.55 4.97 -2.94
CA GLY A 125 -18.73 4.62 -3.74
C GLY A 125 -19.62 3.56 -3.10
N MET A 126 -19.78 3.59 -1.77
CA MET A 126 -20.52 2.58 -1.00
C MET A 126 -21.72 3.15 -0.24
N GLU A 127 -22.20 4.36 -0.56
CA GLU A 127 -23.32 5.01 0.14
C GLU A 127 -24.61 4.18 0.12
N ALA A 128 -24.89 3.53 -1.02
CA ALA A 128 -26.07 2.71 -1.18
C ALA A 128 -26.08 1.47 -0.27
N TYR A 129 -24.92 1.09 0.27
CA TYR A 129 -24.74 -0.10 1.12
C TYR A 129 -24.62 0.23 2.60
N ALA A 130 -24.80 1.50 3.02
CA ALA A 130 -24.62 1.94 4.40
C ALA A 130 -25.38 1.07 5.43
N ARG A 131 -26.61 0.66 5.10
CA ARG A 131 -27.47 -0.17 5.96
C ARG A 131 -27.40 -1.67 5.65
N SER A 132 -26.52 -2.07 4.74
CA SER A 132 -26.34 -3.48 4.38
C SER A 132 -25.53 -4.22 5.43
N ALA A 133 -25.74 -5.54 5.50
CA ALA A 133 -24.88 -6.40 6.31
C ALA A 133 -23.59 -6.74 5.53
N PRO A 134 -22.40 -6.61 6.13
CA PRO A 134 -21.14 -6.88 5.44
C PRO A 134 -21.03 -8.27 4.81
N HIS A 135 -21.63 -9.30 5.41
CA HIS A 135 -21.60 -10.66 4.87
C HIS A 135 -22.34 -10.81 3.53
N MET A 136 -23.19 -9.85 3.15
CA MET A 136 -23.90 -9.81 1.87
C MET A 136 -23.08 -9.15 0.75
N LEU A 137 -21.91 -8.60 1.07
CA LEU A 137 -21.07 -7.87 0.14
C LEU A 137 -20.03 -8.79 -0.52
N SER A 138 -19.65 -8.44 -1.78
CA SER A 138 -18.52 -9.07 -2.45
C SER A 138 -17.19 -8.72 -1.76
N GLY A 139 -16.14 -9.49 -2.02
CA GLY A 139 -14.80 -9.21 -1.46
C GLY A 139 -14.32 -7.79 -1.78
N GLY A 140 -14.49 -7.31 -3.01
CA GLY A 140 -14.13 -5.94 -3.41
C GLY A 140 -14.96 -4.87 -2.69
N GLN A 141 -16.26 -5.13 -2.45
CA GLN A 141 -17.09 -4.24 -1.66
C GLN A 141 -16.67 -4.20 -0.19
N LYS A 142 -16.38 -5.35 0.41
CA LYS A 142 -15.84 -5.43 1.78
C LYS A 142 -14.53 -4.68 1.92
N GLN A 143 -13.62 -4.80 0.95
CA GLN A 143 -12.36 -4.08 0.95
C GLN A 143 -12.56 -2.57 0.89
N ARG A 144 -13.52 -2.11 0.07
CA ARG A 144 -13.89 -0.68 0.04
C ARG A 144 -14.48 -0.21 1.37
N ILE A 145 -15.25 -1.04 2.08
CA ILE A 145 -15.73 -0.72 3.43
C ILE A 145 -14.57 -0.64 4.43
N ALA A 146 -13.62 -1.57 4.38
CA ALA A 146 -12.42 -1.52 5.23
C ALA A 146 -11.61 -0.22 5.00
N ILE A 147 -11.48 0.22 3.73
CA ILE A 147 -10.87 1.51 3.39
C ILE A 147 -11.72 2.66 3.96
N ALA A 148 -13.06 2.63 3.82
CA ALA A 148 -13.93 3.66 4.36
C ALA A 148 -13.80 3.79 5.89
N GLY A 149 -13.71 2.67 6.62
CA GLY A 149 -13.47 2.66 8.06
C GLY A 149 -12.17 3.39 8.45
N MET A 150 -11.10 3.18 7.68
CA MET A 150 -9.86 3.93 7.88
C MET A 150 -10.02 5.42 7.54
N LEU A 151 -10.68 5.75 6.41
CA LEU A 151 -10.89 7.13 5.99
C LEU A 151 -11.73 7.94 6.98
N ALA A 152 -12.71 7.33 7.64
CA ALA A 152 -13.53 7.98 8.67
C ALA A 152 -12.71 8.44 9.89
N MET A 153 -11.55 7.87 10.11
CA MET A 153 -10.59 8.32 11.13
C MET A 153 -9.79 9.56 10.68
N GLU A 154 -9.89 9.97 9.41
CA GLU A 154 -9.16 11.09 8.78
C GLU A 154 -7.62 10.94 8.93
N PRO A 155 -7.03 9.81 8.50
CA PRO A 155 -5.59 9.62 8.61
C PRO A 155 -4.82 10.49 7.61
N GLU A 156 -3.56 10.82 7.93
CA GLU A 156 -2.64 11.49 7.02
C GLU A 156 -1.93 10.49 6.07
N VAL A 157 -1.81 9.25 6.52
CA VAL A 157 -1.15 8.15 5.80
C VAL A 157 -2.09 6.95 5.74
N LEU A 158 -2.25 6.38 4.54
CA LEU A 158 -2.98 5.12 4.31
C LEU A 158 -1.99 4.04 3.90
N VAL A 159 -1.86 3.00 4.72
CA VAL A 159 -1.05 1.82 4.43
C VAL A 159 -1.97 0.70 3.95
N LEU A 160 -1.69 0.14 2.79
CA LEU A 160 -2.43 -0.96 2.17
C LEU A 160 -1.54 -2.20 2.16
N ASP A 161 -1.77 -3.14 3.08
CA ASP A 161 -0.98 -4.37 3.16
C ASP A 161 -1.64 -5.48 2.33
N GLU A 162 -1.20 -5.61 1.08
CA GLU A 162 -1.76 -6.53 0.07
C GLU A 162 -3.29 -6.45 -0.08
N ALA A 163 -3.85 -5.26 0.08
CA ALA A 163 -5.29 -5.02 0.16
C ALA A 163 -6.06 -5.39 -1.13
N THR A 164 -5.37 -5.66 -2.22
CA THR A 164 -5.95 -6.07 -3.52
C THR A 164 -5.79 -7.57 -3.82
N ALA A 165 -5.01 -8.30 -3.01
CA ALA A 165 -4.60 -9.66 -3.32
C ALA A 165 -5.76 -10.66 -3.43
N MET A 166 -6.85 -10.45 -2.68
CA MET A 166 -8.04 -11.30 -2.67
C MET A 166 -9.15 -10.84 -3.62
N LEU A 167 -8.89 -9.83 -4.45
CA LEU A 167 -9.88 -9.24 -5.33
C LEU A 167 -9.77 -9.77 -6.75
N ASP A 168 -10.90 -9.83 -7.42
CA ASP A 168 -10.95 -10.03 -8.86
C ASP A 168 -10.34 -8.82 -9.61
N PRO A 169 -10.02 -8.93 -10.90
CA PRO A 169 -9.36 -7.85 -11.65
C PRO A 169 -10.16 -6.54 -11.68
N GLN A 170 -11.49 -6.60 -11.61
CA GLN A 170 -12.34 -5.41 -11.56
C GLN A 170 -12.27 -4.74 -10.20
N GLY A 171 -12.48 -5.48 -9.12
CA GLY A 171 -12.41 -4.98 -7.75
C GLY A 171 -11.02 -4.38 -7.42
N ARG A 172 -9.96 -4.99 -7.95
CA ARG A 172 -8.60 -4.48 -7.84
C ARG A 172 -8.47 -3.09 -8.48
N ARG A 173 -8.92 -2.91 -9.72
CA ARG A 173 -8.90 -1.60 -10.40
C ARG A 173 -9.70 -0.56 -9.63
N GLU A 174 -10.91 -0.91 -9.16
CA GLU A 174 -11.76 0.00 -8.39
C GLU A 174 -11.08 0.49 -7.11
N VAL A 175 -10.39 -0.40 -6.38
CA VAL A 175 -9.63 -0.03 -5.16
C VAL A 175 -8.44 0.86 -5.51
N LEU A 176 -7.67 0.52 -6.53
CA LEU A 176 -6.50 1.33 -6.97
C LEU A 176 -6.93 2.71 -7.45
N ASP A 177 -8.04 2.83 -8.18
CA ASP A 177 -8.60 4.12 -8.62
C ASP A 177 -9.03 4.99 -7.43
N ILE A 178 -9.66 4.41 -6.41
CA ILE A 178 -10.02 5.10 -5.18
C ILE A 178 -8.76 5.63 -4.49
N VAL A 179 -7.77 4.77 -4.28
CA VAL A 179 -6.52 5.13 -3.59
C VAL A 179 -5.77 6.21 -4.36
N GLY A 180 -5.65 6.08 -5.68
CA GLY A 180 -5.04 7.09 -6.54
C GLY A 180 -5.75 8.45 -6.48
N ARG A 181 -7.10 8.47 -6.40
CA ARG A 181 -7.86 9.71 -6.20
C ARG A 181 -7.59 10.32 -4.83
N LEU A 182 -7.58 9.52 -3.76
CA LEU A 182 -7.29 10.00 -2.41
C LEU A 182 -5.90 10.65 -2.33
N ASN A 183 -4.90 10.04 -2.95
CA ASN A 183 -3.56 10.62 -3.02
C ASN A 183 -3.57 11.95 -3.80
N ARG A 184 -4.04 11.98 -5.05
CA ARG A 184 -3.99 13.16 -5.91
C ARG A 184 -4.88 14.32 -5.45
N GLU A 185 -6.11 14.03 -5.01
CA GLU A 185 -7.11 15.07 -4.72
C GLU A 185 -7.04 15.55 -3.27
N ARG A 186 -6.65 14.68 -2.33
CA ARG A 186 -6.58 15.00 -0.89
C ARG A 186 -5.15 15.17 -0.37
N GLY A 187 -4.13 14.92 -1.19
CA GLY A 187 -2.73 14.94 -0.78
C GLY A 187 -2.40 13.89 0.28
N MET A 188 -3.18 12.79 0.34
CA MET A 188 -2.97 11.71 1.29
C MET A 188 -1.70 10.95 0.93
N THR A 189 -0.85 10.69 1.92
CA THR A 189 0.29 9.78 1.74
C THR A 189 -0.22 8.35 1.64
N VAL A 190 0.23 7.61 0.64
CA VAL A 190 -0.17 6.22 0.43
C VAL A 190 1.06 5.32 0.42
N VAL A 191 1.02 4.26 1.23
CA VAL A 191 2.02 3.18 1.19
C VAL A 191 1.32 1.90 0.78
N MET A 192 1.61 1.43 -0.42
CA MET A 192 0.99 0.24 -0.99
C MET A 192 2.00 -0.91 -0.99
N ILE A 193 1.70 -1.96 -0.21
CA ILE A 193 2.43 -3.23 -0.24
C ILE A 193 1.71 -4.15 -1.21
N THR A 194 2.43 -4.64 -2.22
CA THR A 194 1.85 -5.53 -3.21
C THR A 194 2.86 -6.54 -3.75
N GLN A 195 2.36 -7.68 -4.20
CA GLN A 195 3.11 -8.65 -5.00
C GLN A 195 2.84 -8.48 -6.51
N TYR A 196 1.90 -7.61 -6.88
CA TYR A 196 1.55 -7.34 -8.28
C TYR A 196 2.33 -6.15 -8.80
N MET A 197 3.31 -6.39 -9.66
CA MET A 197 4.23 -5.36 -10.15
C MET A 197 3.54 -4.27 -10.97
N GLU A 198 2.43 -4.60 -11.64
CA GLU A 198 1.61 -3.64 -12.39
C GLU A 198 0.95 -2.58 -11.48
N GLU A 199 0.66 -2.89 -10.21
CA GLU A 199 0.09 -1.92 -9.28
C GLU A 199 1.10 -0.83 -8.92
N ALA A 200 2.39 -1.19 -8.86
CA ALA A 200 3.47 -0.27 -8.56
C ALA A 200 3.75 0.75 -9.68
N LEU A 201 3.23 0.53 -10.90
CA LEU A 201 3.42 1.46 -12.02
C LEU A 201 2.78 2.83 -11.80
N SER A 202 1.76 2.92 -10.93
CA SER A 202 1.06 4.16 -10.59
C SER A 202 1.68 4.92 -9.42
N ALA A 203 2.70 4.38 -8.77
CA ALA A 203 3.37 5.01 -7.63
C ALA A 203 4.37 6.08 -8.08
N ASP A 204 4.63 7.06 -7.20
CA ASP A 204 5.69 8.05 -7.40
C ASP A 204 7.07 7.40 -7.25
N ARG A 205 7.17 6.46 -6.30
CA ARG A 205 8.39 5.71 -6.00
C ARG A 205 8.08 4.26 -5.69
N VAL A 206 8.97 3.38 -6.11
CA VAL A 206 8.95 1.95 -5.85
C VAL A 206 10.16 1.57 -5.02
N ILE A 207 9.91 0.76 -4.00
CA ILE A 207 10.93 0.10 -3.20
C ILE A 207 10.82 -1.40 -3.39
N VAL A 208 11.95 -2.03 -3.63
CA VAL A 208 12.04 -3.47 -3.82
C VAL A 208 12.68 -4.09 -2.60
N MET A 209 11.97 -5.06 -2.00
CA MET A 209 12.45 -5.82 -0.85
C MET A 209 12.74 -7.27 -1.22
N ALA A 210 13.88 -7.78 -0.78
CA ALA A 210 14.23 -9.19 -0.80
C ALA A 210 14.96 -9.58 0.49
N ASP A 211 14.64 -10.74 1.04
CA ASP A 211 15.29 -11.32 2.24
C ASP A 211 15.44 -10.36 3.43
N GLY A 212 14.43 -9.52 3.64
CA GLY A 212 14.40 -8.53 4.73
C GLY A 212 15.24 -7.29 4.48
N ARG A 213 15.71 -7.04 3.26
CA ARG A 213 16.53 -5.87 2.87
C ARG A 213 15.87 -5.05 1.77
N LEU A 214 16.21 -3.77 1.70
CA LEU A 214 15.93 -2.94 0.53
C LEU A 214 17.04 -3.21 -0.50
N ILE A 215 16.66 -3.69 -1.69
CA ILE A 215 17.62 -4.02 -2.76
C ILE A 215 17.61 -3.01 -3.91
N ALA A 216 16.51 -2.29 -4.10
CA ALA A 216 16.39 -1.23 -5.09
C ALA A 216 15.34 -0.20 -4.66
N GLN A 217 15.50 1.04 -5.10
CA GLN A 217 14.50 2.09 -5.00
C GLN A 217 14.64 3.08 -6.17
N GLY A 218 13.56 3.73 -6.53
CA GLY A 218 13.51 4.73 -7.59
C GLY A 218 12.08 4.91 -8.12
N THR A 219 11.93 5.67 -9.18
CA THR A 219 10.66 5.72 -9.93
C THR A 219 10.34 4.33 -10.51
N PRO A 220 9.07 4.03 -10.82
CA PRO A 220 8.72 2.77 -11.48
C PRO A 220 9.59 2.49 -12.72
N ARG A 221 9.87 3.53 -13.52
CA ARG A 221 10.70 3.43 -14.72
C ARG A 221 12.13 3.02 -14.40
N GLU A 222 12.77 3.65 -13.43
CA GLU A 222 14.13 3.32 -13.00
C GLU A 222 14.24 1.91 -12.42
N VAL A 223 13.27 1.50 -11.62
CA VAL A 223 13.27 0.18 -10.99
C VAL A 223 13.03 -0.91 -12.03
N PHE A 224 11.98 -0.80 -12.85
CA PHE A 224 11.61 -1.85 -13.80
C PHE A 224 12.46 -1.86 -15.09
N SER A 225 13.34 -0.88 -15.29
CA SER A 225 14.40 -0.97 -16.29
C SER A 225 15.51 -1.96 -15.93
N ARG A 226 15.65 -2.31 -14.63
CA ARG A 226 16.64 -3.28 -14.10
C ARG A 226 16.13 -4.72 -14.10
N GLY A 227 15.41 -5.13 -15.14
CA GLY A 227 14.69 -6.41 -15.17
C GLY A 227 15.54 -7.64 -14.86
N ARG A 228 16.80 -7.69 -15.33
CA ARG A 228 17.72 -8.82 -15.05
C ARG A 228 18.09 -8.91 -13.57
N GLU A 229 18.36 -7.77 -12.93
CA GLU A 229 18.68 -7.69 -11.50
C GLU A 229 17.51 -8.10 -10.63
N LEU A 230 16.30 -7.64 -10.95
CA LEU A 230 15.09 -7.98 -10.22
C LEU A 230 14.79 -9.49 -10.31
N ARG A 231 14.89 -10.08 -11.50
CA ARG A 231 14.72 -11.54 -11.69
C ARG A 231 15.77 -12.37 -10.96
N ALA A 232 17.01 -11.91 -10.89
CA ALA A 232 18.08 -12.57 -10.13
C ALA A 232 17.77 -12.63 -8.62
N ASN A 233 16.94 -11.70 -8.11
CA ASN A 233 16.44 -11.66 -6.73
C ASN A 233 15.04 -12.30 -6.57
N GLY A 234 14.59 -13.13 -7.54
CA GLY A 234 13.32 -13.84 -7.46
C GLY A 234 12.07 -12.98 -7.62
N LEU A 235 12.20 -11.83 -8.28
CA LEU A 235 11.10 -10.89 -8.49
C LEU A 235 10.61 -10.93 -9.93
N ASP A 236 9.31 -10.87 -10.10
CA ASP A 236 8.69 -10.68 -11.39
C ASP A 236 8.79 -9.22 -11.85
N LEU A 237 8.47 -8.98 -13.11
CA LEU A 237 8.36 -7.66 -13.71
C LEU A 237 6.90 -7.41 -14.12
N PRO A 238 6.50 -6.14 -14.30
CA PRO A 238 5.26 -5.84 -15.00
C PRO A 238 5.23 -6.55 -16.36
N PRO A 239 4.06 -7.07 -16.80
CA PRO A 239 3.95 -7.87 -18.04
C PRO A 239 4.57 -7.20 -19.29
N ILE A 240 4.42 -5.87 -19.40
CA ILE A 240 5.01 -5.11 -20.51
C ILE A 240 6.53 -5.06 -20.42
N ALA A 241 7.10 -4.89 -19.23
CA ALA A 241 8.55 -4.92 -19.05
C ALA A 241 9.12 -6.32 -19.33
N MET A 242 8.37 -7.41 -18.99
CA MET A 242 8.74 -8.77 -19.38
C MET A 242 8.72 -8.98 -20.89
N LEU A 243 7.70 -8.47 -21.58
CA LEU A 243 7.61 -8.57 -23.03
C LEU A 243 8.73 -7.77 -23.71
N ARG A 244 8.97 -6.52 -23.26
CA ARG A 244 10.10 -5.69 -23.70
C ARG A 244 11.42 -6.45 -23.62
N ASP A 245 11.72 -7.04 -22.45
CA ASP A 245 12.99 -7.76 -22.25
C ASP A 245 13.12 -8.95 -23.20
N LYS A 246 12.03 -9.72 -23.43
CA LYS A 246 12.03 -10.83 -24.40
C LYS A 246 12.27 -10.35 -25.84
N LEU A 247 11.71 -9.21 -26.21
CA LEU A 247 11.91 -8.64 -27.54
C LEU A 247 13.34 -8.12 -27.73
N ILE A 248 13.93 -7.51 -26.68
CA ILE A 248 15.35 -7.10 -26.67
C ILE A 248 16.25 -8.33 -26.80
N ASP A 249 16.00 -9.39 -26.04
CA ASP A 249 16.76 -10.65 -26.11
C ASP A 249 16.60 -11.32 -27.51
N GLY A 250 15.47 -11.08 -28.18
CA GLY A 250 15.22 -11.48 -29.58
C GLY A 250 15.89 -10.59 -30.63
N GLY A 251 16.67 -9.57 -30.22
CA GLY A 251 17.44 -8.70 -31.13
C GLY A 251 16.73 -7.42 -31.54
N MET A 252 15.56 -7.09 -30.96
CA MET A 252 14.89 -5.81 -31.23
C MET A 252 15.56 -4.68 -30.44
N ASN A 253 15.70 -3.52 -31.07
CA ASN A 253 16.22 -2.32 -30.42
C ASN A 253 15.10 -1.53 -29.75
N ILE A 254 14.80 -1.89 -28.49
CA ILE A 254 13.75 -1.24 -27.67
C ILE A 254 14.43 -0.60 -26.47
N PRO A 255 14.09 0.66 -26.09
CA PRO A 255 14.62 1.29 -24.90
C PRO A 255 14.30 0.49 -23.64
N ALA A 256 15.28 0.35 -22.74
CA ALA A 256 15.14 -0.47 -21.54
C ALA A 256 14.16 0.12 -20.50
N ASP A 257 13.78 1.38 -20.63
CA ASP A 257 12.89 2.12 -19.76
C ASP A 257 11.42 2.11 -20.21
N VAL A 258 11.08 1.42 -21.29
CA VAL A 258 9.69 1.20 -21.72
C VAL A 258 8.97 0.32 -20.72
N ILE A 259 7.88 0.82 -20.12
CA ILE A 259 7.11 0.13 -19.08
C ILE A 259 5.60 0.10 -19.32
N THR A 260 5.09 0.82 -20.34
CA THR A 260 3.67 0.83 -20.71
C THR A 260 3.44 0.19 -22.09
N ALA A 261 2.20 -0.23 -22.34
CA ALA A 261 1.82 -0.86 -23.60
C ALA A 261 1.92 0.12 -24.78
N GLU A 262 1.55 1.37 -24.55
CA GLU A 262 1.60 2.46 -25.52
C GLU A 262 3.04 2.72 -25.95
N GLU A 263 3.96 2.88 -24.99
CA GLU A 263 5.39 3.07 -25.26
C GLU A 263 6.00 1.90 -26.02
N LEU A 264 5.60 0.66 -25.66
CA LEU A 264 6.09 -0.53 -26.35
C LEU A 264 5.58 -0.60 -27.79
N ALA A 265 4.31 -0.26 -28.01
CA ALA A 265 3.75 -0.21 -29.37
C ALA A 265 4.45 0.85 -30.23
N GLU A 266 4.73 2.03 -29.70
CA GLU A 266 5.49 3.08 -30.37
C GLU A 266 6.92 2.64 -30.72
N ALA A 267 7.58 1.93 -29.81
CA ALA A 267 8.93 1.43 -30.03
C ALA A 267 9.01 0.33 -31.10
N ILE A 268 7.96 -0.51 -31.22
CA ILE A 268 7.90 -1.61 -32.21
C ILE A 268 7.40 -1.12 -33.59
N CYS A 269 6.38 -0.25 -33.57
CA CYS A 269 5.74 0.28 -34.76
C CYS A 269 5.88 1.81 -34.82
N PRO A 270 7.09 2.34 -35.06
CA PRO A 270 7.24 3.79 -35.20
C PRO A 270 6.34 4.27 -36.32
N LEU A 271 5.33 5.07 -35.99
CA LEU A 271 4.46 5.70 -36.99
C LEU A 271 5.35 6.53 -37.94
N LYS A 272 5.30 6.19 -39.24
CA LYS A 272 5.98 6.93 -40.27
C LYS A 272 5.29 8.27 -40.54
#